data_d1a3424a880d3d072f5d35c76f0cf017
#
_entry.id   d1a3424a880d3d072f5d35c76f0cf017
#
_cell.length_a   1.000
_cell.length_b   1.000
_cell.length_c   1.000
_cell.angle_alpha   90.00
_cell.angle_beta   90.00
_cell.angle_gamma   90.00
#
_symmetry.space_group_name_H-M   'P 1'
#
loop_
_entity.id
_entity.type
_entity.pdbx_description
1 polymer ?
#
loop_
_entity_poly.entity_id
_entity_poly.type
_entity_poly.pdbx_seq_one_letter_code
_entity_poly.pdbx_strand_id
1 'polypeptide(L)'
;MRLIKYLAAVFVIGVLHSCSDRTGVNYVEGLSYLDNSPVRIEYENGKITNVVNIRRLSDPNSKIYVAPGLIDNQVNGFMGVSFVDTGGELTDEGIRLVTTSLWERGITSYFPTLTTNDHQIFLKNFALLAETRKDPSLLGSIPGFHLEGPYISPVDGFRGAHPLRYVRDPDWDEFMELYEAAEGNILQVSLAPEVPGAMEFIERCRDIDAVVGLAHHNGTMEEITEAIDKGARLAIHLGNGLANTINRHNNPLWPQLADDRMMVGMICDGIHLRPEQIKVFYRAKGPDRIVITSDASSLGGLPPGYYLNAIGDTLEITPEGAIVYPAQQVLAGSAQDQSVGVGNVMRATGCSLAEAIQMTSTNAAQLYSLEDRGELISGKRADIILFTMEDYKMDVKKTIVAGETVYNALE
;
A
#
# COMPACT_ATOMS: atom_id res chain seq x y z
N MET A 1 1.50 -48.25 15.40
CA MET A 1 1.47 -47.44 16.62
C MET A 1 2.84 -46.82 16.82
N ARG A 2 3.07 -45.61 16.29
CA ARG A 2 4.30 -44.83 16.51
C ARG A 2 3.89 -43.49 17.14
N LEU A 3 4.31 -43.31 18.42
CA LEU A 3 4.14 -42.09 19.17
C LEU A 3 5.00 -40.96 18.51
N ILE A 4 4.36 -39.86 18.15
CA ILE A 4 5.02 -38.61 17.83
C ILE A 4 5.13 -37.81 19.11
N LYS A 5 6.38 -37.55 19.54
CA LYS A 5 6.70 -36.71 20.68
C LYS A 5 6.63 -35.25 20.22
N TYR A 6 5.75 -34.48 20.80
CA TYR A 6 5.76 -33.01 20.70
C TYR A 6 6.92 -32.45 21.52
N LEU A 7 7.87 -31.78 20.86
CA LEU A 7 8.82 -30.92 21.53
C LEU A 7 8.14 -29.56 21.76
N ALA A 8 7.92 -29.23 23.03
CA ALA A 8 7.53 -27.89 23.44
C ALA A 8 8.77 -26.98 23.30
N ALA A 9 8.72 -26.02 22.40
CA ALA A 9 9.71 -24.94 22.33
C ALA A 9 9.41 -23.95 23.47
N VAL A 10 10.32 -23.89 24.42
CA VAL A 10 10.32 -22.87 25.48
C VAL A 10 10.80 -21.57 24.84
N PHE A 11 9.89 -20.61 24.64
CA PHE A 11 10.26 -19.24 24.30
C PHE A 11 10.95 -18.60 25.50
N VAL A 12 12.25 -18.46 25.43
CA VAL A 12 13.03 -17.58 26.30
C VAL A 12 12.83 -16.15 25.80
N ILE A 13 12.07 -15.37 26.55
CA ILE A 13 11.95 -13.92 26.32
C ILE A 13 13.34 -13.31 26.65
N GLY A 14 14.16 -13.19 25.64
CA GLY A 14 15.38 -12.39 25.71
C GLY A 14 14.99 -10.91 25.78
N VAL A 15 15.28 -10.26 26.90
CA VAL A 15 15.22 -8.79 27.02
C VAL A 15 16.32 -8.24 26.12
N LEU A 16 15.90 -7.78 24.93
CA LEU A 16 16.80 -7.20 23.95
C LEU A 16 17.23 -5.81 24.42
N HIS A 17 18.52 -5.62 24.61
CA HIS A 17 19.10 -4.32 24.88
C HIS A 17 19.09 -3.49 23.59
N SER A 18 18.16 -2.54 23.48
CA SER A 18 18.35 -1.38 22.60
C SER A 18 19.60 -0.64 23.08
N CYS A 19 20.49 -0.22 22.18
CA CYS A 19 21.58 0.68 22.54
C CYS A 19 20.99 1.96 23.13
N SER A 20 20.88 2.06 24.44
CA SER A 20 20.59 3.31 25.11
C SER A 20 21.92 3.91 25.57
N ASP A 21 22.19 5.13 25.11
CA ASP A 21 23.19 5.95 25.75
C ASP A 21 22.73 6.24 27.20
N ARG A 22 23.65 6.69 28.05
CA ARG A 22 23.38 7.00 29.49
C ARG A 22 22.21 7.96 29.75
N THR A 23 21.53 8.45 28.70
CA THR A 23 20.38 9.38 28.73
C THR A 23 19.01 8.71 28.64
N GLY A 24 18.94 7.39 28.37
CA GLY A 24 17.65 6.68 28.22
C GLY A 24 16.90 6.95 26.91
N VAL A 25 17.45 7.70 25.98
CA VAL A 25 16.86 8.00 24.67
C VAL A 25 17.23 6.90 23.67
N ASN A 26 16.23 6.36 22.99
CA ASN A 26 16.45 5.41 21.91
C ASN A 26 16.96 6.13 20.65
N TYR A 27 17.84 5.48 19.89
CA TYR A 27 18.30 6.02 18.62
C TYR A 27 18.64 4.94 17.59
N VAL A 28 18.68 5.34 16.33
CA VAL A 28 19.26 4.59 15.22
C VAL A 28 20.21 5.47 14.43
N GLU A 29 21.21 4.84 13.79
CA GLU A 29 22.16 5.50 12.92
C GLU A 29 22.19 4.83 11.54
N GLY A 30 22.43 5.62 10.51
CA GLY A 30 22.59 5.14 9.14
C GLY A 30 22.92 6.28 8.19
N LEU A 31 22.95 5.95 6.90
CA LEU A 31 23.02 6.93 5.82
C LEU A 31 21.63 7.52 5.59
N SER A 32 21.52 8.83 5.55
CA SER A 32 20.27 9.51 5.20
C SER A 32 19.83 9.12 3.80
N TYR A 33 18.56 8.73 3.63
CA TYR A 33 17.95 8.46 2.32
C TYR A 33 17.95 9.71 1.42
N LEU A 34 18.09 10.91 2.00
CA LEU A 34 18.03 12.18 1.27
C LEU A 34 19.31 12.46 0.48
N ASP A 35 20.47 12.24 1.10
CA ASP A 35 21.76 12.74 0.58
C ASP A 35 22.96 11.85 0.89
N ASN A 36 22.75 10.67 1.46
CA ASN A 36 23.75 9.72 1.93
C ASN A 36 24.64 10.25 3.07
N SER A 37 24.27 11.35 3.73
CA SER A 37 25.01 11.84 4.89
C SER A 37 24.79 10.95 6.11
N PRO A 38 25.79 10.76 7.00
CA PRO A 38 25.58 10.04 8.25
C PRO A 38 24.59 10.78 9.15
N VAL A 39 23.56 10.08 9.61
CA VAL A 39 22.49 10.64 10.44
C VAL A 39 22.20 9.75 11.63
N ARG A 40 21.84 10.37 12.76
CA ARG A 40 21.24 9.74 13.94
C ARG A 40 19.82 10.26 14.10
N ILE A 41 18.88 9.32 14.25
CA ILE A 41 17.48 9.61 14.56
C ILE A 41 17.25 9.21 16.02
N GLU A 42 16.94 10.18 16.86
CA GLU A 42 16.61 9.98 18.26
C GLU A 42 15.10 9.96 18.44
N TYR A 43 14.59 9.05 19.26
CA TYR A 43 13.15 8.91 19.49
C TYR A 43 12.84 8.45 20.91
N GLU A 44 11.71 8.90 21.41
CA GLU A 44 11.20 8.59 22.75
C GLU A 44 9.68 8.68 22.74
N ASN A 45 9.02 7.81 23.51
CA ASN A 45 7.55 7.79 23.65
C ASN A 45 6.81 7.76 22.29
N GLY A 46 7.30 6.95 21.36
CA GLY A 46 6.69 6.76 20.04
C GLY A 46 6.94 7.87 19.04
N LYS A 47 7.71 8.91 19.37
CA LYS A 47 7.96 10.08 18.50
C LYS A 47 9.43 10.32 18.27
N ILE A 48 9.75 10.83 17.10
CA ILE A 48 11.08 11.36 16.78
C ILE A 48 11.30 12.62 17.61
N THR A 49 12.36 12.64 18.40
CA THR A 49 12.74 13.78 19.21
C THR A 49 13.79 14.65 18.52
N ASN A 50 14.69 14.03 17.78
CA ASN A 50 15.77 14.76 17.10
C ASN A 50 16.26 14.02 15.84
N VAL A 51 16.72 14.78 14.84
CA VAL A 51 17.41 14.30 13.64
C VAL A 51 18.73 15.02 13.54
N VAL A 52 19.83 14.29 13.75
CA VAL A 52 21.15 14.87 13.90
C VAL A 52 22.08 14.38 12.80
N ASN A 53 22.64 15.31 12.02
CA ASN A 53 23.77 14.99 11.16
C ASN A 53 25.00 14.72 12.01
N ILE A 54 25.59 13.54 11.88
CA ILE A 54 26.79 13.12 12.61
C ILE A 54 27.99 13.07 11.67
N ARG A 55 29.19 13.20 12.23
CA ARG A 55 30.43 13.23 11.40
C ARG A 55 30.74 11.87 10.74
N ARG A 56 30.40 10.78 11.42
CA ARG A 56 30.59 9.40 10.96
C ARG A 56 29.65 8.47 11.70
N LEU A 57 29.29 7.35 11.07
CA LEU A 57 28.55 6.26 11.69
C LEU A 57 29.42 5.54 12.74
N SER A 58 28.78 4.89 13.71
CA SER A 58 29.44 4.02 14.69
C SER A 58 30.21 2.88 14.01
N ASP A 59 29.64 2.28 12.95
CA ASP A 59 30.36 1.45 11.98
C ASP A 59 30.63 2.24 10.70
N PRO A 60 31.89 2.66 10.45
CA PRO A 60 32.26 3.44 9.27
C PRO A 60 32.06 2.71 7.92
N ASN A 61 31.92 1.37 7.94
CA ASN A 61 31.70 0.55 6.74
C ASN A 61 30.23 0.25 6.51
N SER A 62 29.34 0.71 7.38
CA SER A 62 27.90 0.48 7.24
C SER A 62 27.36 1.10 5.95
N LYS A 63 26.58 0.29 5.21
CA LYS A 63 25.82 0.72 4.04
C LYS A 63 24.33 0.78 4.33
N ILE A 64 23.95 0.87 5.60
CA ILE A 64 22.57 0.89 6.04
C ILE A 64 22.03 2.31 5.88
N TYR A 65 20.97 2.44 5.12
CA TYR A 65 20.16 3.65 4.99
C TYR A 65 19.13 3.74 6.10
N VAL A 66 18.75 4.97 6.45
CA VAL A 66 17.64 5.30 7.33
C VAL A 66 16.65 6.12 6.55
N ALA A 67 15.37 5.70 6.56
CA ALA A 67 14.25 6.40 5.89
C ALA A 67 12.98 6.32 6.75
N PRO A 68 11.96 7.15 6.45
CA PRO A 68 10.63 6.95 7.03
C PRO A 68 10.04 5.60 6.59
N GLY A 69 9.18 5.03 7.41
CA GLY A 69 8.45 3.82 7.07
C GLY A 69 7.59 4.00 5.82
N LEU A 70 7.48 2.95 5.01
CA LEU A 70 6.66 2.94 3.80
C LEU A 70 5.18 2.96 4.16
N ILE A 71 4.36 3.58 3.29
CA ILE A 71 2.91 3.71 3.43
C ILE A 71 2.26 3.17 2.16
N ASP A 72 1.61 2.01 2.27
CA ASP A 72 0.97 1.34 1.15
C ASP A 72 -0.55 1.57 1.17
N ASN A 73 -1.06 2.33 0.22
CA ASN A 73 -2.46 2.73 0.19
C ASN A 73 -3.40 1.73 -0.51
N GLN A 74 -2.88 0.56 -0.94
CA GLN A 74 -3.69 -0.49 -1.56
C GLN A 74 -3.08 -1.86 -1.31
N VAL A 75 -3.65 -2.60 -0.35
CA VAL A 75 -3.29 -3.98 -0.01
C VAL A 75 -4.57 -4.80 0.07
N ASN A 76 -4.81 -5.70 -0.90
CA ASN A 76 -6.01 -6.53 -0.96
C ASN A 76 -5.91 -7.77 -0.07
N GLY A 77 -4.71 -8.06 0.40
CA GLY A 77 -4.35 -9.18 1.25
C GLY A 77 -2.86 -9.47 1.21
N PHE A 78 -2.40 -10.46 2.00
CA PHE A 78 -1.01 -10.90 2.02
C PHE A 78 -0.86 -12.26 2.73
N MET A 79 0.17 -13.06 2.42
CA MET A 79 0.48 -14.32 3.09
C MET A 79 -0.70 -15.31 3.20
N GLY A 80 -1.54 -15.38 2.18
CA GLY A 80 -2.71 -16.25 2.13
C GLY A 80 -3.99 -15.62 2.68
N VAL A 81 -3.93 -14.43 3.29
CA VAL A 81 -5.08 -13.71 3.87
C VAL A 81 -5.65 -12.74 2.86
N SER A 82 -6.97 -12.73 2.69
CA SER A 82 -7.72 -11.79 1.84
C SER A 82 -8.65 -10.93 2.69
N PHE A 83 -8.77 -9.65 2.37
CA PHE A 83 -9.71 -8.76 3.06
C PHE A 83 -11.16 -8.87 2.54
N VAL A 84 -11.39 -9.70 1.50
CA VAL A 84 -12.74 -9.97 0.93
C VAL A 84 -13.07 -11.47 0.88
N ASP A 85 -12.54 -12.25 1.79
CA ASP A 85 -12.81 -13.68 1.98
C ASP A 85 -12.47 -14.59 0.77
N THR A 86 -11.74 -14.11 -0.23
CA THR A 86 -11.38 -14.91 -1.41
C THR A 86 -10.31 -15.99 -1.11
N GLY A 87 -9.60 -15.86 0.01
CA GLY A 87 -8.64 -16.86 0.52
C GLY A 87 -9.16 -17.67 1.72
N GLY A 88 -10.42 -17.52 2.08
CA GLY A 88 -11.03 -17.99 3.30
C GLY A 88 -11.61 -16.83 4.10
N GLU A 89 -12.29 -17.13 5.22
CA GLU A 89 -12.89 -16.12 6.08
C GLU A 89 -11.79 -15.24 6.72
N LEU A 90 -11.99 -13.91 6.69
CA LEU A 90 -11.10 -12.96 7.35
C LEU A 90 -11.22 -13.10 8.88
N THR A 91 -10.08 -13.16 9.56
CA THR A 91 -9.99 -13.25 11.03
C THR A 91 -9.06 -12.19 11.59
N ASP A 92 -9.17 -11.92 12.89
CA ASP A 92 -8.26 -11.04 13.62
C ASP A 92 -6.80 -11.50 13.52
N GLU A 93 -6.54 -12.80 13.65
CA GLU A 93 -5.21 -13.39 13.48
C GLU A 93 -4.69 -13.19 12.05
N GLY A 94 -5.56 -13.28 11.05
CA GLY A 94 -5.20 -13.01 9.66
C GLY A 94 -4.76 -11.57 9.46
N ILE A 95 -5.49 -10.60 10.02
CA ILE A 95 -5.13 -9.17 9.95
C ILE A 95 -3.76 -8.92 10.61
N ARG A 96 -3.50 -9.55 11.77
CA ARG A 96 -2.20 -9.47 12.46
C ARG A 96 -1.08 -10.09 11.65
N LEU A 97 -1.32 -11.25 11.02
CA LEU A 97 -0.35 -11.89 10.15
C LEU A 97 0.04 -10.97 8.97
N VAL A 98 -0.94 -10.35 8.32
CA VAL A 98 -0.67 -9.37 7.25
C VAL A 98 0.16 -8.23 7.79
N THR A 99 -0.24 -7.62 8.91
CA THR A 99 0.46 -6.48 9.50
C THR A 99 1.92 -6.80 9.83
N THR A 100 2.17 -7.90 10.53
CA THR A 100 3.54 -8.31 10.91
C THR A 100 4.39 -8.65 9.70
N SER A 101 3.81 -9.29 8.69
CA SER A 101 4.51 -9.61 7.43
C SER A 101 4.87 -8.36 6.63
N LEU A 102 4.04 -7.31 6.67
CA LEU A 102 4.34 -6.03 6.03
C LEU A 102 5.43 -5.26 6.79
N TRP A 103 5.47 -5.36 8.12
CA TRP A 103 6.57 -4.77 8.91
C TRP A 103 7.95 -5.33 8.54
N GLU A 104 8.05 -6.63 8.25
CA GLU A 104 9.31 -7.24 7.77
C GLU A 104 9.80 -6.62 6.45
N ARG A 105 8.92 -5.95 5.73
CA ARG A 105 9.17 -5.29 4.43
C ARG A 105 9.28 -3.77 4.53
N GLY A 106 9.29 -3.25 5.77
CA GLY A 106 9.41 -1.81 6.02
C GLY A 106 8.12 -1.01 5.82
N ILE A 107 6.99 -1.68 5.58
CA ILE A 107 5.69 -1.03 5.45
C ILE A 107 5.12 -0.84 6.86
N THR A 108 5.16 0.41 7.34
CA THR A 108 4.73 0.77 8.70
C THR A 108 3.27 1.20 8.77
N SER A 109 2.70 1.53 7.62
CA SER A 109 1.27 1.86 7.49
C SER A 109 0.73 1.30 6.19
N TYR A 110 -0.49 0.76 6.22
CA TYR A 110 -1.14 0.25 5.02
C TYR A 110 -2.65 0.38 5.12
N PHE A 111 -3.31 0.37 3.95
CA PHE A 111 -4.76 0.42 3.82
C PHE A 111 -5.28 -0.96 3.40
N PRO A 112 -5.89 -1.73 4.31
CA PRO A 112 -6.69 -2.89 3.92
C PRO A 112 -7.68 -2.48 2.85
N THR A 113 -7.61 -3.16 1.69
CA THR A 113 -8.42 -2.86 0.52
C THR A 113 -9.47 -3.93 0.31
N LEU A 114 -10.74 -3.53 0.32
CA LEU A 114 -11.85 -4.41 0.04
C LEU A 114 -12.27 -4.23 -1.42
N THR A 115 -11.98 -5.22 -2.24
CA THR A 115 -12.34 -5.24 -3.67
C THR A 115 -13.78 -5.68 -3.87
N THR A 116 -14.37 -5.34 -5.02
CA THR A 116 -15.78 -5.62 -5.39
C THR A 116 -16.28 -6.98 -4.92
N ASN A 117 -17.28 -6.98 -4.03
CA ASN A 117 -17.86 -8.19 -3.45
C ASN A 117 -19.34 -7.96 -3.02
N ASP A 118 -19.90 -8.97 -2.38
CA ASP A 118 -21.21 -8.93 -1.73
C ASP A 118 -21.22 -7.90 -0.59
N HIS A 119 -22.33 -7.17 -0.45
CA HIS A 119 -22.49 -6.13 0.56
C HIS A 119 -22.34 -6.66 2.00
N GLN A 120 -22.82 -7.87 2.28
CA GLN A 120 -22.70 -8.47 3.62
C GLN A 120 -21.25 -8.84 3.97
N ILE A 121 -20.44 -9.21 2.98
CA ILE A 121 -18.99 -9.43 3.17
C ILE A 121 -18.32 -8.11 3.52
N PHE A 122 -18.66 -7.02 2.83
CA PHE A 122 -18.13 -5.70 3.15
C PHE A 122 -18.47 -5.28 4.58
N LEU A 123 -19.75 -5.34 4.97
CA LEU A 123 -20.20 -4.97 6.33
C LEU A 123 -19.45 -5.75 7.40
N LYS A 124 -19.39 -7.09 7.26
CA LYS A 124 -18.70 -7.98 8.18
C LYS A 124 -17.21 -7.63 8.31
N ASN A 125 -16.53 -7.49 7.17
CA ASN A 125 -15.08 -7.35 7.16
C ASN A 125 -14.63 -5.93 7.54
N PHE A 126 -15.38 -4.88 7.17
CA PHE A 126 -15.13 -3.53 7.68
C PHE A 126 -15.32 -3.44 9.19
N ALA A 127 -16.34 -4.06 9.74
CA ALA A 127 -16.55 -4.09 11.19
C ALA A 127 -15.40 -4.80 11.92
N LEU A 128 -14.95 -5.95 11.39
CA LEU A 128 -13.81 -6.67 11.95
C LEU A 128 -12.51 -5.85 11.86
N LEU A 129 -12.23 -5.23 10.72
CA LEU A 129 -11.07 -4.37 10.52
C LEU A 129 -11.09 -3.15 11.45
N ALA A 130 -12.28 -2.52 11.62
CA ALA A 130 -12.46 -1.37 12.50
C ALA A 130 -12.21 -1.74 13.96
N GLU A 131 -12.59 -2.92 14.39
CA GLU A 131 -12.30 -3.41 15.75
C GLU A 131 -10.82 -3.78 15.91
N THR A 132 -10.28 -4.59 14.99
CA THR A 132 -8.89 -5.08 15.08
C THR A 132 -7.86 -3.95 15.04
N ARG A 133 -8.08 -2.89 14.22
CA ARG A 133 -7.14 -1.76 14.14
C ARG A 133 -6.93 -0.99 15.45
N LYS A 134 -7.85 -1.12 16.40
CA LYS A 134 -7.77 -0.48 17.73
C LYS A 134 -6.78 -1.18 18.66
N ASP A 135 -6.36 -2.40 18.32
CA ASP A 135 -5.41 -3.13 19.16
C ASP A 135 -4.08 -2.38 19.24
N PRO A 136 -3.63 -2.03 20.45
CA PRO A 136 -2.36 -1.36 20.66
C PRO A 136 -1.15 -2.11 20.08
N SER A 137 -1.22 -3.45 19.97
CA SER A 137 -0.13 -4.25 19.41
C SER A 137 0.09 -4.03 17.91
N LEU A 138 -0.92 -3.51 17.18
CA LEU A 138 -0.79 -3.11 15.78
C LEU A 138 -0.17 -1.72 15.60
N LEU A 139 0.08 -1.03 16.71
CA LEU A 139 0.80 0.25 16.74
C LEU A 139 0.25 1.32 15.79
N GLY A 140 -1.05 1.26 15.44
CA GLY A 140 -1.68 2.19 14.50
C GLY A 140 -1.20 2.06 13.06
N SER A 141 -0.80 0.86 12.63
CA SER A 141 -0.35 0.59 11.26
C SER A 141 -1.49 0.56 10.23
N ILE A 142 -2.75 0.55 10.67
CA ILE A 142 -3.93 0.63 9.81
C ILE A 142 -4.59 2.00 10.03
N PRO A 143 -4.19 3.05 9.31
CA PRO A 143 -4.76 4.39 9.49
C PRO A 143 -6.20 4.49 8.98
N GLY A 144 -6.56 3.70 7.96
CA GLY A 144 -7.87 3.65 7.37
C GLY A 144 -7.98 2.53 6.35
N PHE A 145 -9.09 2.53 5.61
CA PHE A 145 -9.44 1.47 4.66
C PHE A 145 -9.64 2.04 3.26
N HIS A 146 -9.49 1.16 2.27
CA HIS A 146 -9.79 1.43 0.88
C HIS A 146 -10.96 0.55 0.41
N LEU A 147 -12.02 1.16 -0.12
CA LEU A 147 -13.10 0.48 -0.83
C LEU A 147 -12.81 0.57 -2.33
N GLU A 148 -12.40 -0.52 -2.97
CA GLU A 148 -12.13 -0.62 -4.39
C GLU A 148 -13.30 -1.26 -5.14
N GLY A 149 -14.10 -0.44 -5.75
CA GLY A 149 -15.43 -0.84 -6.22
C GLY A 149 -16.41 -0.95 -5.03
N PRO A 150 -17.63 -1.41 -5.25
CA PRO A 150 -18.19 -2.05 -6.46
C PRO A 150 -18.60 -1.08 -7.58
N TYR A 151 -18.40 0.19 -7.43
CA TYR A 151 -18.85 1.31 -8.27
C TYR A 151 -17.94 1.54 -9.48
N ILE A 152 -17.60 0.47 -10.19
CA ILE A 152 -16.64 0.46 -11.30
C ILE A 152 -17.32 0.12 -12.63
N SER A 153 -16.59 0.26 -13.73
CA SER A 153 -17.10 -0.05 -15.07
C SER A 153 -17.53 -1.51 -15.17
N PRO A 154 -18.74 -1.79 -15.68
CA PRO A 154 -19.15 -3.17 -15.98
C PRO A 154 -18.51 -3.73 -17.26
N VAL A 155 -17.81 -2.89 -18.03
CA VAL A 155 -17.28 -3.23 -19.35
C VAL A 155 -16.05 -4.13 -19.21
N ASP A 156 -16.04 -5.24 -19.94
CA ASP A 156 -14.90 -6.15 -20.00
C ASP A 156 -13.63 -5.42 -20.45
N GLY A 157 -12.51 -5.78 -19.85
CA GLY A 157 -11.21 -5.14 -20.04
C GLY A 157 -10.97 -3.96 -19.09
N PHE A 158 -11.98 -3.13 -18.82
CA PHE A 158 -11.89 -2.05 -17.83
C PHE A 158 -12.20 -2.56 -16.42
N ARG A 159 -13.20 -3.42 -16.28
CA ARG A 159 -13.56 -4.05 -15.01
C ARG A 159 -12.43 -4.86 -14.36
N GLY A 160 -11.45 -5.31 -15.14
CA GLY A 160 -10.38 -6.18 -14.61
C GLY A 160 -10.92 -7.51 -14.07
N ALA A 161 -10.33 -8.01 -13.00
CA ALA A 161 -10.71 -9.26 -12.35
C ALA A 161 -11.92 -9.15 -11.41
N HIS A 162 -12.55 -7.98 -11.29
CA HIS A 162 -13.71 -7.79 -10.41
C HIS A 162 -14.94 -8.59 -10.90
N PRO A 163 -15.67 -9.29 -9.99
CA PRO A 163 -16.82 -10.11 -10.38
C PRO A 163 -18.00 -9.24 -10.83
N LEU A 164 -18.41 -9.36 -12.10
CA LEU A 164 -19.48 -8.56 -12.70
C LEU A 164 -20.80 -8.58 -11.89
N ARG A 165 -21.11 -9.71 -11.25
CA ARG A 165 -22.36 -9.89 -10.46
C ARG A 165 -22.49 -8.93 -9.28
N TYR A 166 -21.38 -8.34 -8.83
CA TYR A 166 -21.36 -7.41 -7.70
C TYR A 166 -21.08 -5.96 -8.13
N VAL A 167 -20.74 -5.73 -9.40
CA VAL A 167 -20.55 -4.38 -9.95
C VAL A 167 -21.91 -3.69 -10.04
N ARG A 168 -21.98 -2.45 -9.58
CA ARG A 168 -23.21 -1.66 -9.53
C ARG A 168 -22.91 -0.16 -9.50
N ASP A 169 -23.92 0.63 -9.77
CA ASP A 169 -23.84 2.09 -9.68
C ASP A 169 -23.64 2.54 -8.23
N PRO A 170 -22.98 3.68 -7.97
CA PRO A 170 -22.82 4.23 -6.64
C PRO A 170 -24.18 4.50 -5.96
N ASP A 171 -24.32 3.99 -4.75
CA ASP A 171 -25.44 4.25 -3.86
C ASP A 171 -24.90 4.81 -2.55
N TRP A 172 -25.32 6.03 -2.22
CA TRP A 172 -24.79 6.71 -1.04
C TRP A 172 -25.28 6.10 0.27
N ASP A 173 -26.53 5.63 0.32
CA ASP A 173 -27.08 5.04 1.53
C ASP A 173 -26.38 3.70 1.80
N GLU A 174 -26.15 2.89 0.76
CA GLU A 174 -25.33 1.68 0.85
C GLU A 174 -23.90 1.99 1.32
N PHE A 175 -23.27 3.01 0.75
CA PHE A 175 -21.93 3.42 1.15
C PHE A 175 -21.88 3.86 2.62
N MET A 176 -22.88 4.58 3.09
CA MET A 176 -22.94 5.02 4.48
C MET A 176 -23.09 3.86 5.47
N GLU A 177 -23.77 2.77 5.09
CA GLU A 177 -23.79 1.54 5.91
C GLU A 177 -22.37 0.97 6.04
N LEU A 178 -21.58 0.95 4.94
CA LEU A 178 -20.18 0.49 4.97
C LEU A 178 -19.29 1.45 5.78
N TYR A 179 -19.49 2.75 5.61
CA TYR A 179 -18.75 3.78 6.33
C TYR A 179 -19.00 3.73 7.84
N GLU A 180 -20.25 3.46 8.25
CA GLU A 180 -20.61 3.24 9.66
C GLU A 180 -20.00 1.92 10.19
N ALA A 181 -20.06 0.82 9.43
CA ALA A 181 -19.42 -0.44 9.81
C ALA A 181 -17.89 -0.30 9.95
N ALA A 182 -17.29 0.55 9.13
CA ALA A 182 -15.88 0.93 9.20
C ALA A 182 -15.57 1.97 10.28
N GLU A 183 -16.56 2.38 11.09
CA GLU A 183 -16.45 3.46 12.09
C GLU A 183 -15.87 4.77 11.51
N GLY A 184 -16.27 5.12 10.28
CA GLY A 184 -15.81 6.33 9.62
C GLY A 184 -14.38 6.26 9.07
N ASN A 185 -13.78 5.07 8.96
CA ASN A 185 -12.38 4.93 8.57
C ASN A 185 -12.18 4.49 7.10
N ILE A 186 -13.18 4.59 6.24
CA ILE A 186 -12.98 4.47 4.78
C ILE A 186 -12.37 5.78 4.29
N LEU A 187 -11.05 5.83 4.16
CA LEU A 187 -10.31 7.03 3.75
C LEU A 187 -10.11 7.10 2.23
N GLN A 188 -10.31 5.99 1.52
CA GLN A 188 -10.17 5.92 0.06
C GLN A 188 -11.33 5.14 -0.55
N VAL A 189 -11.92 5.70 -1.60
CA VAL A 189 -12.94 5.03 -2.43
C VAL A 189 -12.52 5.08 -3.88
N SER A 190 -12.56 3.94 -4.56
CA SER A 190 -12.26 3.85 -5.99
C SER A 190 -13.53 3.61 -6.79
N LEU A 191 -13.75 4.40 -7.84
CA LEU A 191 -14.91 4.29 -8.70
C LEU A 191 -14.61 4.68 -10.17
N ALA A 192 -15.54 4.32 -11.05
CA ALA A 192 -15.54 4.72 -12.44
C ALA A 192 -16.34 6.03 -12.65
N PRO A 193 -15.77 7.07 -13.30
CA PRO A 193 -16.46 8.35 -13.46
C PRO A 193 -17.64 8.29 -14.43
N GLU A 194 -17.68 7.31 -15.35
CA GLU A 194 -18.72 7.16 -16.37
C GLU A 194 -20.00 6.48 -15.85
N VAL A 195 -19.99 5.89 -14.65
CA VAL A 195 -21.18 5.20 -14.14
C VAL A 195 -22.22 6.20 -13.63
N PRO A 196 -23.54 5.92 -13.76
CA PRO A 196 -24.59 6.80 -13.28
C PRO A 196 -24.43 7.13 -11.79
N GLY A 197 -24.57 8.41 -11.43
CA GLY A 197 -24.46 8.87 -10.04
C GLY A 197 -23.04 9.15 -9.54
N ALA A 198 -22.00 8.82 -10.33
CA ALA A 198 -20.61 8.97 -9.92
C ALA A 198 -20.26 10.40 -9.49
N MET A 199 -20.71 11.41 -10.21
CA MET A 199 -20.35 12.81 -9.94
C MET A 199 -20.90 13.31 -8.60
N GLU A 200 -22.15 13.00 -8.27
CA GLU A 200 -22.73 13.33 -6.96
C GLU A 200 -22.03 12.56 -5.84
N PHE A 201 -21.75 11.29 -6.08
CA PHE A 201 -21.03 10.46 -5.10
C PHE A 201 -19.64 10.99 -4.79
N ILE A 202 -18.88 11.45 -5.80
CA ILE A 202 -17.55 12.05 -5.63
C ILE A 202 -17.64 13.31 -4.76
N GLU A 203 -18.63 14.20 -5.00
CA GLU A 203 -18.81 15.40 -4.18
C GLU A 203 -19.10 15.04 -2.72
N ARG A 204 -19.97 14.06 -2.48
CA ARG A 204 -20.32 13.62 -1.12
C ARG A 204 -19.14 12.95 -0.40
N CYS A 205 -18.31 12.17 -1.11
CA CYS A 205 -17.06 11.63 -0.54
C CYS A 205 -16.08 12.74 -0.13
N ARG A 206 -15.92 13.76 -0.96
CA ARG A 206 -15.10 14.93 -0.63
C ARG A 206 -15.59 15.62 0.64
N ASP A 207 -16.90 15.74 0.83
CA ASP A 207 -17.49 16.44 1.97
C ASP A 207 -17.29 15.70 3.31
N ILE A 208 -16.88 14.44 3.28
CA ILE A 208 -16.46 13.63 4.45
C ILE A 208 -14.94 13.35 4.47
N ASP A 209 -14.15 14.09 3.67
CA ASP A 209 -12.69 13.97 3.56
C ASP A 209 -12.20 12.59 3.08
N ALA A 210 -13.04 11.78 2.41
CA ALA A 210 -12.61 10.56 1.77
C ALA A 210 -11.96 10.85 0.41
N VAL A 211 -10.76 10.33 0.19
CA VAL A 211 -10.04 10.46 -1.08
C VAL A 211 -10.72 9.62 -2.15
N VAL A 212 -11.18 10.27 -3.21
CA VAL A 212 -11.74 9.56 -4.36
C VAL A 212 -10.65 9.28 -5.38
N GLY A 213 -10.50 7.99 -5.71
CA GLY A 213 -9.67 7.49 -6.79
C GLY A 213 -10.49 7.05 -8.00
N LEU A 214 -9.99 7.31 -9.20
CA LEU A 214 -10.58 6.78 -10.43
C LEU A 214 -9.90 5.46 -10.78
N ALA A 215 -10.67 4.38 -10.87
CA ALA A 215 -10.20 3.03 -11.09
C ALA A 215 -11.14 2.21 -11.96
N HIS A 216 -10.61 1.25 -12.70
CA HIS A 216 -11.40 0.28 -13.44
C HIS A 216 -12.51 0.95 -14.28
N HIS A 217 -12.11 1.93 -15.12
CA HIS A 217 -13.04 2.82 -15.79
C HIS A 217 -12.74 3.01 -17.28
N ASN A 218 -13.78 3.29 -18.04
CA ASN A 218 -13.72 3.67 -19.45
C ASN A 218 -14.15 5.14 -19.66
N GLY A 219 -13.99 5.96 -18.65
CA GLY A 219 -14.38 7.36 -18.67
C GLY A 219 -13.78 8.13 -19.83
N THR A 220 -14.56 9.00 -20.45
CA THR A 220 -14.13 9.98 -21.44
C THR A 220 -13.28 11.07 -20.80
N MET A 221 -12.60 11.87 -21.62
CA MET A 221 -11.85 13.02 -21.14
C MET A 221 -12.73 14.01 -20.38
N GLU A 222 -13.96 14.22 -20.85
CA GLU A 222 -14.94 15.10 -20.24
C GLU A 222 -15.41 14.58 -18.87
N GLU A 223 -15.76 13.30 -18.77
CA GLU A 223 -16.17 12.67 -17.52
C GLU A 223 -15.06 12.66 -16.47
N ILE A 224 -13.83 12.37 -16.87
CA ILE A 224 -12.68 12.39 -15.96
C ILE A 224 -12.40 13.83 -15.49
N THR A 225 -12.46 14.82 -16.39
CA THR A 225 -12.26 16.23 -16.03
C THR A 225 -13.34 16.68 -15.05
N GLU A 226 -14.60 16.33 -15.29
CA GLU A 226 -15.69 16.63 -14.37
C GLU A 226 -15.48 15.95 -13.01
N ALA A 227 -15.08 14.68 -12.99
CA ALA A 227 -14.77 13.97 -11.73
C ALA A 227 -13.66 14.67 -10.92
N ILE A 228 -12.62 15.17 -11.59
CA ILE A 228 -11.55 15.97 -10.96
C ILE A 228 -12.10 17.28 -10.40
N ASP A 229 -12.96 17.98 -11.15
CA ASP A 229 -13.61 19.21 -10.69
C ASP A 229 -14.51 18.97 -9.47
N LYS A 230 -15.17 17.80 -9.40
CA LYS A 230 -16.01 17.37 -8.27
C LYS A 230 -15.22 16.95 -7.05
N GLY A 231 -13.97 16.50 -7.19
CA GLY A 231 -13.16 16.15 -6.03
C GLY A 231 -12.29 14.91 -6.17
N ALA A 232 -12.30 14.21 -7.28
CA ALA A 232 -11.35 13.11 -7.51
C ALA A 232 -9.90 13.61 -7.46
N ARG A 233 -9.00 12.83 -6.81
CA ARG A 233 -7.61 13.24 -6.55
C ARG A 233 -6.56 12.21 -6.89
N LEU A 234 -6.95 10.96 -7.16
CA LEU A 234 -6.02 9.87 -7.40
C LEU A 234 -6.42 9.08 -8.66
N ALA A 235 -5.49 8.83 -9.55
CA ALA A 235 -5.60 7.78 -10.56
C ALA A 235 -5.11 6.47 -9.94
N ILE A 236 -5.99 5.55 -9.65
CA ILE A 236 -5.64 4.27 -9.02
C ILE A 236 -4.86 3.42 -10.03
N HIS A 237 -3.73 2.85 -9.59
CA HIS A 237 -2.86 1.95 -10.37
C HIS A 237 -2.90 2.24 -11.89
N LEU A 238 -2.62 3.51 -12.26
CA LEU A 238 -2.76 4.02 -13.64
C LEU A 238 -2.11 3.10 -14.66
N GLY A 239 -2.85 2.79 -15.73
CA GLY A 239 -2.42 1.84 -16.77
C GLY A 239 -2.85 0.41 -16.50
N ASN A 240 -3.42 0.11 -15.31
CA ASN A 240 -4.08 -1.15 -14.96
C ASN A 240 -5.60 -0.92 -14.84
N GLY A 241 -6.41 -1.99 -14.85
CA GLY A 241 -7.86 -1.83 -14.97
C GLY A 241 -8.27 -1.11 -16.26
N LEU A 242 -7.53 -1.33 -17.34
CA LEU A 242 -7.67 -0.70 -18.64
C LEU A 242 -7.72 -1.75 -19.74
N ALA A 243 -8.61 -1.60 -20.72
CA ALA A 243 -8.68 -2.54 -21.85
C ALA A 243 -7.43 -2.46 -22.72
N ASN A 244 -7.02 -3.60 -23.30
CA ASN A 244 -5.86 -3.68 -24.20
C ASN A 244 -6.01 -2.79 -25.46
N THR A 245 -7.26 -2.46 -25.84
CA THR A 245 -7.55 -1.56 -26.97
C THR A 245 -8.41 -0.41 -26.48
N ILE A 246 -7.89 0.81 -26.59
CA ILE A 246 -8.58 2.05 -26.21
C ILE A 246 -8.56 3.05 -27.36
N ASN A 247 -9.43 4.05 -27.30
CA ASN A 247 -9.38 5.16 -28.25
C ASN A 247 -8.08 5.94 -28.06
N ARG A 248 -7.32 6.16 -29.13
CA ARG A 248 -6.01 6.84 -29.06
C ARG A 248 -6.05 8.28 -28.56
N HIS A 249 -7.18 8.98 -28.72
CA HIS A 249 -7.33 10.37 -28.32
C HIS A 249 -8.19 10.52 -27.09
N ASN A 250 -9.41 9.99 -27.11
CA ASN A 250 -10.33 10.05 -25.96
C ASN A 250 -10.21 8.75 -25.14
N ASN A 251 -9.38 8.76 -24.12
CA ASN A 251 -9.12 7.58 -23.28
C ASN A 251 -8.76 8.00 -21.85
N PRO A 252 -8.81 7.06 -20.91
CA PRO A 252 -8.57 7.33 -19.49
C PRO A 252 -7.20 7.89 -19.12
N LEU A 253 -6.16 7.65 -19.92
CA LEU A 253 -4.78 8.00 -19.53
C LEU A 253 -4.51 9.50 -19.58
N TRP A 254 -4.93 10.18 -20.68
CA TRP A 254 -4.50 11.53 -20.95
C TRP A 254 -4.97 12.56 -19.95
N PRO A 255 -6.25 12.63 -19.55
CA PRO A 255 -6.70 13.62 -18.59
C PRO A 255 -6.07 13.42 -17.22
N GLN A 256 -5.93 12.17 -16.74
CA GLN A 256 -5.33 11.87 -15.45
C GLN A 256 -3.83 12.21 -15.40
N LEU A 257 -3.10 12.04 -16.52
CA LEU A 257 -1.70 12.42 -16.62
C LEU A 257 -1.52 13.95 -16.77
N ALA A 258 -2.44 14.63 -17.45
CA ALA A 258 -2.32 16.05 -17.77
C ALA A 258 -2.75 16.97 -16.62
N ASP A 259 -3.70 16.57 -15.78
CA ASP A 259 -4.23 17.41 -14.72
C ASP A 259 -3.33 17.35 -13.46
N ASP A 260 -2.77 18.50 -13.08
CA ASP A 260 -1.87 18.62 -11.94
C ASP A 260 -2.54 18.43 -10.57
N ARG A 261 -3.86 18.43 -10.51
CA ARG A 261 -4.64 18.16 -9.30
C ARG A 261 -4.71 16.67 -8.98
N MET A 262 -4.47 15.80 -9.98
CA MET A 262 -4.47 14.35 -9.83
C MET A 262 -3.10 13.84 -9.42
N MET A 263 -3.06 13.05 -8.37
CA MET A 263 -1.95 12.14 -8.11
C MET A 263 -2.12 10.85 -8.92
N VAL A 264 -1.03 10.15 -9.14
CA VAL A 264 -1.02 8.88 -9.89
C VAL A 264 -0.50 7.77 -9.00
N GLY A 265 -1.35 6.77 -8.75
CA GLY A 265 -0.98 5.48 -8.18
C GLY A 265 -0.27 4.61 -9.22
N MET A 266 0.86 4.02 -8.88
CA MET A 266 1.61 3.13 -9.76
C MET A 266 1.97 1.82 -9.06
N ILE A 267 1.72 0.69 -9.72
CA ILE A 267 2.25 -0.62 -9.32
C ILE A 267 3.61 -0.79 -10.00
N CYS A 268 4.69 -0.63 -9.23
CA CYS A 268 6.05 -0.71 -9.75
C CYS A 268 6.73 -2.07 -9.46
N ASP A 269 5.97 -3.16 -9.50
CA ASP A 269 6.46 -4.52 -9.22
C ASP A 269 7.33 -5.14 -10.35
N GLY A 270 7.43 -4.45 -11.50
CA GLY A 270 8.16 -4.92 -12.68
C GLY A 270 7.33 -5.80 -13.62
N ILE A 271 6.04 -5.99 -13.33
CA ILE A 271 5.09 -6.84 -14.06
C ILE A 271 3.93 -6.02 -14.61
N HIS A 272 3.23 -5.28 -13.73
CA HIS A 272 2.05 -4.50 -14.07
C HIS A 272 2.37 -3.33 -15.01
N LEU A 273 3.49 -2.66 -14.78
CA LEU A 273 3.97 -1.57 -15.64
C LEU A 273 5.36 -1.89 -16.20
N ARG A 274 5.55 -1.65 -17.49
CA ARG A 274 6.86 -1.71 -18.10
C ARG A 274 7.70 -0.49 -17.70
N PRO A 275 9.05 -0.59 -17.69
CA PRO A 275 9.93 0.53 -17.34
C PRO A 275 9.64 1.81 -18.13
N GLU A 276 9.24 1.67 -19.41
CA GLU A 276 8.90 2.81 -20.26
C GLU A 276 7.63 3.54 -19.80
N GLN A 277 6.62 2.79 -19.33
CA GLN A 277 5.38 3.36 -18.80
C GLN A 277 5.64 4.08 -17.47
N ILE A 278 6.37 3.46 -16.55
CA ILE A 278 6.81 4.07 -15.29
C ILE A 278 7.55 5.39 -15.59
N LYS A 279 8.49 5.37 -16.56
CA LYS A 279 9.27 6.55 -16.94
C LYS A 279 8.40 7.68 -17.54
N VAL A 280 7.40 7.34 -18.35
CA VAL A 280 6.47 8.32 -18.93
C VAL A 280 5.62 8.95 -17.84
N PHE A 281 5.03 8.15 -16.94
CA PHE A 281 4.21 8.66 -15.85
C PHE A 281 5.01 9.54 -14.90
N TYR A 282 6.22 9.12 -14.53
CA TYR A 282 7.14 9.92 -13.72
C TYR A 282 7.48 11.27 -14.38
N ARG A 283 7.74 11.30 -15.69
CA ARG A 283 8.03 12.54 -16.40
C ARG A 283 6.83 13.47 -16.53
N ALA A 284 5.63 12.91 -16.64
CA ALA A 284 4.40 13.70 -16.75
C ALA A 284 4.02 14.33 -15.40
N LYS A 285 4.19 13.59 -14.29
CA LYS A 285 3.69 13.99 -12.96
C LYS A 285 4.76 14.56 -12.04
N GLY A 286 6.03 14.21 -12.25
CA GLY A 286 7.09 14.48 -11.29
C GLY A 286 6.94 13.64 -10.00
N PRO A 287 7.96 13.63 -9.15
CA PRO A 287 7.95 12.82 -7.93
C PRO A 287 6.87 13.26 -6.92
N ASP A 288 6.45 14.51 -6.94
CA ASP A 288 5.51 15.07 -5.96
C ASP A 288 4.06 14.59 -6.14
N ARG A 289 3.72 14.02 -7.31
CA ARG A 289 2.34 13.62 -7.65
C ARG A 289 2.21 12.14 -7.98
N ILE A 290 3.11 11.32 -7.46
CA ILE A 290 3.07 9.87 -7.61
C ILE A 290 2.98 9.22 -6.24
N VAL A 291 2.12 8.21 -6.11
CA VAL A 291 2.09 7.27 -5.00
C VAL A 291 2.39 5.89 -5.54
N ILE A 292 3.46 5.26 -5.06
CA ILE A 292 3.73 3.86 -5.40
C ILE A 292 2.93 3.00 -4.43
N THR A 293 2.13 2.10 -4.97
CA THR A 293 1.35 1.11 -4.22
C THR A 293 1.76 -0.29 -4.61
N SER A 294 1.54 -1.27 -3.73
CA SER A 294 1.78 -2.66 -4.09
C SER A 294 0.64 -3.26 -4.90
N ASP A 295 -0.59 -2.92 -4.57
CA ASP A 295 -1.78 -3.66 -4.99
C ASP A 295 -1.63 -5.17 -4.70
N ALA A 296 -1.01 -5.48 -3.55
CA ALA A 296 -0.71 -6.85 -3.13
C ALA A 296 -2.00 -7.63 -2.93
N SER A 297 -2.07 -8.83 -3.51
CA SER A 297 -3.19 -9.75 -3.32
C SER A 297 -2.96 -10.67 -2.12
N SER A 298 -3.97 -11.49 -1.79
CA SER A 298 -3.84 -12.53 -0.76
C SER A 298 -2.66 -13.48 -1.00
N LEU A 299 -2.24 -13.65 -2.25
CA LEU A 299 -1.10 -14.49 -2.60
C LEU A 299 0.25 -13.76 -2.48
N GLY A 300 0.25 -12.47 -2.18
CA GLY A 300 1.46 -11.69 -1.93
C GLY A 300 2.35 -12.31 -0.86
N GLY A 301 3.64 -12.34 -1.09
CA GLY A 301 4.62 -12.93 -0.19
C GLY A 301 4.70 -14.46 -0.21
N LEU A 302 3.82 -15.17 -0.92
CA LEU A 302 3.88 -16.62 -1.08
C LEU A 302 4.86 -17.02 -2.21
N PRO A 303 5.44 -18.24 -2.15
CA PRO A 303 6.35 -18.72 -3.18
C PRO A 303 5.63 -18.98 -4.52
N PRO A 304 6.36 -19.00 -5.66
CA PRO A 304 5.80 -19.43 -6.94
C PRO A 304 5.11 -20.80 -6.86
N GLY A 305 3.95 -20.93 -7.53
CA GLY A 305 3.14 -22.15 -7.51
C GLY A 305 1.69 -21.92 -7.89
N TYR A 306 0.90 -22.99 -7.79
CA TYR A 306 -0.54 -22.95 -8.04
C TYR A 306 -1.31 -22.91 -6.72
N TYR A 307 -2.29 -22.02 -6.63
CA TYR A 307 -3.11 -21.77 -5.45
C TYR A 307 -4.57 -21.82 -5.80
N LEU A 308 -5.39 -22.38 -4.93
CA LEU A 308 -6.85 -22.33 -5.07
C LEU A 308 -7.38 -21.16 -4.27
N ASN A 309 -8.25 -20.36 -4.88
CA ASN A 309 -9.03 -19.37 -4.14
C ASN A 309 -10.26 -20.03 -3.46
N ALA A 310 -10.98 -19.29 -2.62
CA ALA A 310 -12.11 -19.81 -1.86
C ALA A 310 -13.28 -20.29 -2.72
N ILE A 311 -13.37 -19.86 -3.98
CA ILE A 311 -14.40 -20.30 -4.94
C ILE A 311 -13.95 -21.46 -5.83
N GLY A 312 -12.73 -21.98 -5.59
CA GLY A 312 -12.21 -23.15 -6.27
C GLY A 312 -11.49 -22.87 -7.59
N ASP A 313 -11.27 -21.61 -7.94
CA ASP A 313 -10.47 -21.23 -9.10
C ASP A 313 -8.98 -21.35 -8.81
N THR A 314 -8.22 -21.73 -9.84
CA THR A 314 -6.77 -21.80 -9.75
C THR A 314 -6.12 -20.48 -10.16
N LEU A 315 -5.26 -19.95 -9.29
CA LEU A 315 -4.34 -18.86 -9.57
C LEU A 315 -2.91 -19.39 -9.63
N GLU A 316 -2.05 -18.76 -10.41
CA GLU A 316 -0.64 -19.11 -10.52
C GLU A 316 0.21 -17.91 -10.10
N ILE A 317 1.15 -18.14 -9.18
CA ILE A 317 2.30 -17.25 -9.00
C ILE A 317 3.41 -17.79 -9.90
N THR A 318 3.78 -17.01 -10.92
CA THR A 318 4.86 -17.40 -11.83
C THR A 318 6.23 -17.27 -11.14
N PRO A 319 7.31 -17.90 -11.69
CA PRO A 319 8.65 -17.71 -11.15
C PRO A 319 9.12 -16.24 -11.11
N GLU A 320 8.59 -15.42 -11.99
CA GLU A 320 8.88 -13.97 -12.06
C GLU A 320 8.07 -13.16 -11.03
N GLY A 321 7.09 -13.80 -10.34
CA GLY A 321 6.25 -13.18 -9.33
C GLY A 321 4.95 -12.55 -9.85
N ALA A 322 4.53 -12.87 -11.10
CA ALA A 322 3.21 -12.48 -11.59
C ALA A 322 2.13 -13.38 -10.98
N ILE A 323 1.03 -12.79 -10.55
CA ILE A 323 -0.19 -13.56 -10.24
C ILE A 323 -1.08 -13.55 -11.47
N VAL A 324 -1.26 -14.72 -12.04
CA VAL A 324 -2.08 -14.91 -13.25
C VAL A 324 -3.33 -15.68 -12.90
N TYR A 325 -4.45 -15.23 -13.45
CA TYR A 325 -5.69 -15.99 -13.48
C TYR A 325 -5.81 -16.71 -14.83
N PRO A 326 -5.38 -17.98 -14.93
CA PRO A 326 -5.23 -18.65 -16.22
C PRO A 326 -6.51 -18.74 -17.04
N ALA A 327 -7.66 -18.91 -16.37
CA ALA A 327 -8.97 -19.00 -17.01
C ALA A 327 -9.38 -17.72 -17.75
N GLN A 328 -8.91 -16.55 -17.30
CA GLN A 328 -9.24 -15.24 -17.89
C GLN A 328 -8.03 -14.57 -18.57
N GLN A 329 -6.84 -15.09 -18.40
CA GLN A 329 -5.59 -14.52 -18.91
C GLN A 329 -5.35 -13.06 -18.47
N VAL A 330 -5.71 -12.73 -17.22
CA VAL A 330 -5.50 -11.42 -16.60
C VAL A 330 -4.60 -11.54 -15.38
N LEU A 331 -3.98 -10.44 -14.99
CA LEU A 331 -3.30 -10.32 -13.70
C LEU A 331 -4.36 -10.16 -12.59
N ALA A 332 -4.05 -10.67 -11.40
CA ALA A 332 -4.94 -10.65 -10.23
C ALA A 332 -4.22 -10.08 -9.00
N GLY A 333 -3.91 -8.79 -9.05
CA GLY A 333 -3.07 -8.10 -8.07
C GLY A 333 -1.61 -8.52 -8.14
N SER A 334 -0.79 -7.98 -7.23
CA SER A 334 0.65 -8.22 -7.18
C SER A 334 1.02 -9.30 -6.15
N ALA A 335 2.03 -10.12 -6.46
CA ALA A 335 2.71 -10.97 -5.48
C ALA A 335 3.81 -10.23 -4.72
N GLN A 336 4.19 -9.04 -5.18
CA GLN A 336 5.27 -8.25 -4.62
C GLN A 336 4.72 -7.19 -3.65
N ASP A 337 5.53 -6.85 -2.66
CA ASP A 337 5.25 -5.74 -1.76
C ASP A 337 5.82 -4.41 -2.28
N GLN A 338 5.44 -3.31 -1.63
CA GLN A 338 5.82 -1.96 -2.04
C GLN A 338 7.34 -1.71 -2.04
N SER A 339 8.12 -2.41 -1.21
CA SER A 339 9.58 -2.22 -1.13
C SER A 339 10.30 -2.52 -2.45
N VAL A 340 9.76 -3.47 -3.24
CA VAL A 340 10.23 -3.79 -4.59
C VAL A 340 10.02 -2.60 -5.53
N GLY A 341 8.93 -1.87 -5.36
CA GLY A 341 8.60 -0.67 -6.14
C GLY A 341 9.63 0.45 -5.99
N VAL A 342 10.24 0.60 -4.81
CA VAL A 342 11.32 1.59 -4.56
C VAL A 342 12.48 1.39 -5.54
N GLY A 343 12.99 0.18 -5.65
CA GLY A 343 14.10 -0.09 -6.55
C GLY A 343 13.72 -0.03 -8.04
N ASN A 344 12.54 -0.51 -8.38
CA ASN A 344 12.08 -0.55 -9.78
C ASN A 344 11.82 0.85 -10.34
N VAL A 345 11.25 1.78 -9.55
CA VAL A 345 11.07 3.17 -10.00
C VAL A 345 12.42 3.85 -10.20
N MET A 346 13.39 3.65 -9.30
CA MET A 346 14.74 4.18 -9.46
C MET A 346 15.42 3.64 -10.74
N ARG A 347 15.32 2.33 -10.99
CA ARG A 347 15.88 1.70 -12.19
C ARG A 347 15.22 2.22 -13.48
N ALA A 348 13.90 2.39 -13.49
CA ALA A 348 13.16 2.79 -14.68
C ALA A 348 13.35 4.28 -15.02
N THR A 349 13.42 5.14 -14.01
CA THR A 349 13.39 6.59 -14.19
C THR A 349 14.74 7.25 -14.03
N GLY A 350 15.63 6.68 -13.22
CA GLY A 350 16.88 7.30 -12.78
C GLY A 350 16.68 8.30 -11.62
N CYS A 351 15.51 8.27 -10.96
CA CYS A 351 15.24 9.11 -9.80
C CYS A 351 16.16 8.74 -8.62
N SER A 352 16.34 9.68 -7.71
CA SER A 352 17.10 9.47 -6.48
C SER A 352 16.35 8.56 -5.49
N LEU A 353 17.08 8.03 -4.49
CA LEU A 353 16.46 7.31 -3.38
C LEU A 353 15.49 8.22 -2.60
N ALA A 354 15.82 9.49 -2.45
CA ALA A 354 14.95 10.48 -1.81
C ALA A 354 13.59 10.58 -2.50
N GLU A 355 13.57 10.71 -3.83
CA GLU A 355 12.34 10.75 -4.63
C GLU A 355 11.56 9.43 -4.58
N ALA A 356 12.25 8.28 -4.60
CA ALA A 356 11.60 6.98 -4.49
C ALA A 356 10.91 6.81 -3.12
N ILE A 357 11.56 7.18 -2.02
CA ILE A 357 10.98 7.17 -0.67
C ILE A 357 9.85 8.21 -0.56
N GLN A 358 10.00 9.38 -1.15
CA GLN A 358 8.90 10.36 -1.22
C GLN A 358 7.64 9.76 -1.84
N MET A 359 7.77 9.07 -2.98
CA MET A 359 6.65 8.43 -3.68
C MET A 359 6.06 7.22 -2.96
N THR A 360 6.78 6.60 -2.02
CA THR A 360 6.33 5.43 -1.26
C THR A 360 5.96 5.74 0.20
N SER A 361 6.12 6.97 0.65
CA SER A 361 5.87 7.35 2.04
C SER A 361 5.24 8.74 2.14
N THR A 362 5.99 9.80 1.89
CA THR A 362 5.59 11.20 2.12
C THR A 362 4.33 11.57 1.33
N ASN A 363 4.26 11.21 0.06
CA ASN A 363 3.12 11.56 -0.80
C ASN A 363 1.82 10.87 -0.36
N ALA A 364 1.90 9.60 0.07
CA ALA A 364 0.75 8.90 0.63
C ALA A 364 0.31 9.56 1.95
N ALA A 365 1.25 9.89 2.84
CA ALA A 365 0.93 10.60 4.07
C ALA A 365 0.20 11.94 3.80
N GLN A 366 0.67 12.71 2.83
CA GLN A 366 0.04 13.98 2.44
C GLN A 366 -1.36 13.78 1.82
N LEU A 367 -1.51 12.81 0.92
CA LEU A 367 -2.78 12.52 0.24
C LEU A 367 -3.90 12.18 1.23
N TYR A 368 -3.57 11.44 2.30
CA TYR A 368 -4.55 10.98 3.30
C TYR A 368 -4.52 11.80 4.60
N SER A 369 -3.85 12.97 4.61
CA SER A 369 -3.74 13.85 5.78
C SER A 369 -3.19 13.15 7.03
N LEU A 370 -2.25 12.20 6.85
CA LEU A 370 -1.56 11.50 7.93
C LEU A 370 -0.38 12.38 8.42
N GLU A 371 -0.70 13.45 9.13
CA GLU A 371 0.26 14.49 9.51
C GLU A 371 1.37 13.99 10.42
N ASP A 372 1.14 12.88 11.13
CA ASP A 372 2.05 12.34 12.13
C ASP A 372 3.18 11.45 11.55
N ARG A 373 3.19 11.12 10.25
CA ARG A 373 4.12 10.15 9.63
C ARG A 373 4.59 10.58 8.24
N GLY A 374 5.33 9.72 7.55
CA GLY A 374 5.79 9.93 6.16
C GLY A 374 7.09 10.72 6.03
N GLU A 375 7.67 11.20 7.13
CA GLU A 375 8.93 11.97 7.14
C GLU A 375 9.71 11.74 8.44
N LEU A 376 11.05 11.86 8.38
CA LEU A 376 11.90 11.81 9.56
C LEU A 376 12.17 13.22 10.09
N ILE A 377 11.20 13.79 10.79
CA ILE A 377 11.32 15.10 11.44
C ILE A 377 10.84 15.06 12.89
N SER A 378 11.43 15.92 13.75
CA SER A 378 11.05 16.00 15.16
C SER A 378 9.55 16.27 15.34
N GLY A 379 8.93 15.56 16.27
CA GLY A 379 7.50 15.62 16.58
C GLY A 379 6.65 14.58 15.86
N LYS A 380 7.08 14.06 14.71
CA LYS A 380 6.38 12.98 14.01
C LYS A 380 6.57 11.63 14.72
N ARG A 381 5.69 10.71 14.41
CA ARG A 381 5.73 9.32 14.87
C ARG A 381 7.04 8.65 14.43
N ALA A 382 7.63 7.89 15.33
CA ALA A 382 8.88 7.19 15.04
C ALA A 382 8.62 5.91 14.21
N ASP A 383 8.21 6.11 12.95
CA ASP A 383 8.11 5.09 11.92
C ASP A 383 9.37 5.16 11.08
N ILE A 384 10.29 4.23 11.34
CA ILE A 384 11.67 4.30 10.81
C ILE A 384 12.04 2.93 10.23
N ILE A 385 12.64 2.94 9.06
CA ILE A 385 13.21 1.74 8.45
C ILE A 385 14.70 1.88 8.25
N LEU A 386 15.40 0.77 8.49
CA LEU A 386 16.82 0.61 8.17
C LEU A 386 16.93 -0.47 7.11
N PHE A 387 17.65 -0.18 6.04
CA PHE A 387 17.78 -1.10 4.91
C PHE A 387 19.12 -0.92 4.18
N THR A 388 19.49 -1.93 3.41
CA THR A 388 20.53 -1.80 2.39
C THR A 388 19.91 -1.68 1.01
N MET A 389 20.61 -1.02 0.09
CA MET A 389 20.20 -0.89 -1.31
C MET A 389 21.34 -1.37 -2.21
N GLU A 390 21.19 -2.53 -2.82
CA GLU A 390 22.18 -3.11 -3.73
C GLU A 390 21.51 -3.50 -5.05
N ASP A 391 22.04 -3.03 -6.16
CA ASP A 391 21.46 -3.26 -7.50
C ASP A 391 19.95 -2.99 -7.58
N TYR A 392 19.52 -1.87 -7.01
CA TYR A 392 18.10 -1.47 -6.92
C TYR A 392 17.22 -2.48 -6.15
N LYS A 393 17.78 -3.28 -5.28
CA LYS A 393 17.05 -4.14 -4.36
C LYS A 393 17.15 -3.56 -2.96
N MET A 394 15.98 -3.20 -2.43
CA MET A 394 15.84 -2.78 -1.04
C MET A 394 15.76 -4.03 -0.17
N ASP A 395 16.65 -4.14 0.82
CA ASP A 395 16.67 -5.24 1.79
C ASP A 395 16.52 -4.64 3.18
N VAL A 396 15.31 -4.76 3.73
CA VAL A 396 14.94 -4.19 5.04
C VAL A 396 15.65 -4.98 6.14
N LYS A 397 16.35 -4.27 7.01
CA LYS A 397 17.12 -4.83 8.13
C LYS A 397 16.48 -4.58 9.47
N LYS A 398 15.76 -3.49 9.61
CA LYS A 398 15.03 -3.16 10.84
C LYS A 398 13.84 -2.26 10.51
N THR A 399 12.73 -2.53 11.19
CA THR A 399 11.52 -1.69 11.12
C THR A 399 11.12 -1.28 12.53
N ILE A 400 10.87 0.00 12.70
CA ILE A 400 10.39 0.61 13.93
C ILE A 400 9.05 1.27 13.61
N VAL A 401 8.02 0.97 14.41
CA VAL A 401 6.68 1.53 14.28
C VAL A 401 6.32 2.19 15.61
N ALA A 402 5.94 3.45 15.57
CA ALA A 402 5.64 4.23 16.77
C ALA A 402 6.72 4.09 17.88
N GLY A 403 7.98 4.00 17.49
CA GLY A 403 9.13 3.85 18.39
C GLY A 403 9.41 2.43 18.88
N GLU A 404 8.56 1.46 18.56
CA GLU A 404 8.75 0.04 18.90
C GLU A 404 9.44 -0.71 17.76
N THR A 405 10.48 -1.49 18.07
CA THR A 405 11.12 -2.35 17.08
C THR A 405 10.25 -3.56 16.80
N VAL A 406 9.67 -3.63 15.60
CA VAL A 406 8.75 -4.70 15.17
C VAL A 406 9.43 -5.75 14.28
N TYR A 407 10.55 -5.41 13.66
CA TYR A 407 11.39 -6.32 12.89
C TYR A 407 12.86 -5.96 13.04
N ASN A 408 13.74 -6.97 13.19
CA ASN A 408 15.19 -6.77 13.32
C ASN A 408 15.97 -7.97 12.78
N ALA A 409 16.62 -7.81 11.64
CA ALA A 409 17.52 -8.79 11.00
C ALA A 409 19.01 -8.40 11.16
N LEU A 410 19.33 -7.43 12.04
CA LEU A 410 20.72 -7.02 12.31
C LEU A 410 21.35 -7.81 13.47
N GLU A 411 20.56 -8.62 14.17
CA GLU A 411 20.98 -9.44 15.31
C GLU A 411 21.20 -10.91 14.95
#